data_8051e8b5ad38a87131688963b1cb368c
#
_entry.id   8051e8b5ad38a87131688963b1cb368c
#
_cell.length_a   1.000
_cell.length_b   1.000
_cell.length_c   1.000
_cell.angle_alpha   90.00
_cell.angle_beta   90.00
_cell.angle_gamma   90.00
#
_symmetry.space_group_name_H-M   'P 1'
#
loop_
_entity.id
_entity.type
_entity.pdbx_description
1 polymer ?
#
loop_
_entity_poly.entity_id
_entity_poly.type
_entity_poly.pdbx_seq_one_letter_code
_entity_poly.pdbx_strand_id
1 'polypeptide(L)'
;YGTLLKHGHIIKFIKRFLEDVFRVLFKKKSNPSVEKLDFQKEYQGEKIAVYTAIYGQYDAIMEPLYKDPKCDYYIFTDQELPTDSIWKKVGVCFPADVNTPLLKNRYVKMMPHHVLPQYRYSIYIDGNLIITSAISQYFVNFKCKSGIGMHLHPSNTSIYEEVKYNLRLHKITKDEASRIRVIYNKCKMPRKF
;
A
#
# COMPACT_ATOMS: atom_id res chain seq x y z
N TYR A 1 24.98 16.08 -1.24
CA TYR A 1 24.22 16.59 -0.07
C TYR A 1 22.68 16.39 -0.26
N GLY A 2 22.16 16.49 -1.49
CA GLY A 2 20.72 16.35 -1.76
C GLY A 2 20.13 14.94 -1.58
N THR A 3 20.92 13.90 -1.68
CA THR A 3 20.46 12.50 -1.59
C THR A 3 20.27 12.04 -0.13
N LEU A 4 21.08 12.52 0.79
CA LEU A 4 21.01 12.16 2.22
C LEU A 4 19.74 12.67 2.93
N LEU A 5 19.24 13.86 2.53
CA LEU A 5 18.00 14.42 3.09
C LEU A 5 16.75 13.64 2.67
N LYS A 6 16.71 13.11 1.43
CA LYS A 6 15.59 12.33 0.92
C LYS A 6 15.40 11.00 1.66
N HIS A 7 16.49 10.35 2.07
CA HIS A 7 16.46 9.05 2.73
C HIS A 7 16.02 9.12 4.21
N GLY A 8 16.37 10.20 4.91
CA GLY A 8 15.92 10.40 6.29
C GLY A 8 14.40 10.48 6.45
N HIS A 9 13.71 11.01 5.45
CA HIS A 9 12.24 11.11 5.44
C HIS A 9 11.56 9.75 5.22
N ILE A 10 12.10 8.89 4.36
CA ILE A 10 11.58 7.53 4.12
C ILE A 10 11.66 6.70 5.40
N ILE A 11 12.78 6.78 6.12
CA ILE A 11 12.95 6.03 7.38
C ILE A 11 11.98 6.53 8.46
N LYS A 12 11.78 7.85 8.57
CA LYS A 12 10.79 8.43 9.48
C LYS A 12 9.37 7.99 9.12
N PHE A 13 9.02 7.97 7.84
CA PHE A 13 7.72 7.51 7.36
C PHE A 13 7.50 6.03 7.66
N ILE A 14 8.47 5.16 7.33
CA ILE A 14 8.40 3.72 7.63
C ILE A 14 8.30 3.49 9.14
N LYS A 15 9.07 4.23 9.94
CA LYS A 15 9.00 4.12 11.40
C LYS A 15 7.64 4.52 11.93
N ARG A 16 7.09 5.65 11.48
CA ARG A 16 5.76 6.14 11.87
C ARG A 16 4.65 5.17 11.43
N PHE A 17 4.72 4.68 10.18
CA PHE A 17 3.81 3.67 9.67
C PHE A 17 3.85 2.39 10.51
N LEU A 18 5.05 1.86 10.83
CA LEU A 18 5.18 0.69 11.70
C LEU A 18 4.69 0.98 13.12
N GLU A 19 4.92 2.17 13.67
CA GLU A 19 4.40 2.59 14.97
C GLU A 19 2.87 2.69 14.95
N ASP A 20 2.27 3.19 13.89
CA ASP A 20 0.82 3.30 13.74
C ASP A 20 0.18 1.92 13.51
N VAL A 21 0.76 1.08 12.65
CA VAL A 21 0.35 -0.33 12.48
C VAL A 21 0.50 -1.10 13.80
N PHE A 22 1.61 -0.90 14.51
CA PHE A 22 1.83 -1.51 15.83
C PHE A 22 0.84 -0.99 16.86
N ARG A 23 0.53 0.32 16.85
CA ARG A 23 -0.49 0.91 17.73
C ARG A 23 -1.88 0.35 17.47
N VAL A 24 -2.24 0.11 16.21
CA VAL A 24 -3.52 -0.50 15.82
C VAL A 24 -3.57 -1.99 16.20
N LEU A 25 -2.48 -2.74 15.95
CA LEU A 25 -2.43 -4.18 16.18
C LEU A 25 -2.20 -4.56 17.66
N PHE A 26 -1.53 -3.71 18.45
CA PHE A 26 -1.08 -4.03 19.80
C PHE A 26 -1.56 -3.07 20.89
N LYS A 27 -2.54 -2.19 20.59
CA LYS A 27 -3.16 -1.37 21.64
C LYS A 27 -3.83 -2.26 22.67
N LYS A 28 -3.11 -2.51 23.75
CA LYS A 28 -3.61 -3.15 24.96
C LYS A 28 -4.76 -2.31 25.51
N LYS A 29 -5.92 -2.95 25.61
CA LYS A 29 -7.12 -2.61 26.39
C LYS A 29 -7.14 -1.23 27.08
N SER A 30 -7.93 -0.30 26.54
CA SER A 30 -8.83 0.59 27.26
C SER A 30 -9.57 1.53 26.31
N ASN A 31 -10.51 0.99 25.53
CA ASN A 31 -11.68 1.75 25.12
C ASN A 31 -12.82 0.78 24.70
N PRO A 32 -13.97 0.83 25.35
CA PRO A 32 -15.04 -0.16 25.13
C PRO A 32 -15.92 0.10 23.92
N SER A 33 -15.48 0.88 22.93
CA SER A 33 -16.28 1.24 21.76
C SER A 33 -15.60 1.07 20.41
N VAL A 34 -14.45 0.40 20.33
CA VAL A 34 -13.99 -0.11 19.05
C VAL A 34 -14.66 -1.47 18.87
N GLU A 35 -15.78 -1.52 18.15
CA GLU A 35 -16.30 -2.76 17.60
C GLU A 35 -15.11 -3.51 17.01
N LYS A 36 -14.88 -4.74 17.50
CA LYS A 36 -13.97 -5.66 16.83
C LYS A 36 -14.48 -5.79 15.41
N LEU A 37 -13.82 -5.13 14.46
CA LEU A 37 -14.10 -5.33 13.06
C LEU A 37 -13.96 -6.83 12.81
N ASP A 38 -15.11 -7.49 12.66
CA ASP A 38 -15.16 -8.90 12.35
C ASP A 38 -14.79 -9.05 10.88
N PHE A 39 -13.50 -9.19 10.62
CA PHE A 39 -12.96 -9.41 9.28
C PHE A 39 -13.38 -10.77 8.68
N GLN A 40 -14.13 -11.58 9.44
CA GLN A 40 -14.71 -12.84 8.97
C GLN A 40 -16.06 -12.65 8.28
N LYS A 41 -16.64 -11.44 8.31
CA LYS A 41 -17.82 -11.16 7.50
C LYS A 41 -17.48 -11.31 6.02
N GLU A 42 -18.09 -12.31 5.41
CA GLU A 42 -17.97 -12.58 3.98
C GLU A 42 -18.34 -11.34 3.16
N TYR A 43 -17.65 -11.16 2.03
CA TYR A 43 -17.99 -10.14 1.06
C TYR A 43 -19.43 -10.29 0.58
N GLN A 44 -20.24 -9.26 0.79
CA GLN A 44 -21.68 -9.26 0.49
C GLN A 44 -22.02 -8.59 -0.87
N GLY A 45 -21.01 -8.31 -1.69
CA GLY A 45 -21.19 -7.68 -2.99
C GLY A 45 -21.10 -6.15 -2.97
N GLU A 46 -20.58 -5.55 -1.88
CA GLU A 46 -20.35 -4.11 -1.79
C GLU A 46 -19.38 -3.64 -2.89
N LYS A 47 -19.45 -2.35 -3.24
CA LYS A 47 -18.49 -1.75 -4.17
C LYS A 47 -17.07 -1.82 -3.61
N ILE A 48 -16.13 -2.14 -4.50
CA ILE A 48 -14.72 -2.24 -4.20
C ILE A 48 -13.99 -1.06 -4.83
N ALA A 49 -13.16 -0.35 -4.07
CA ALA A 49 -12.27 0.63 -4.63
C ALA A 49 -11.05 -0.05 -5.24
N VAL A 50 -10.87 0.08 -6.55
CA VAL A 50 -9.61 -0.27 -7.23
C VAL A 50 -8.83 1.02 -7.38
N TYR A 51 -7.60 1.06 -6.89
CA TYR A 51 -6.85 2.30 -6.91
C TYR A 51 -5.37 2.11 -7.20
N THR A 52 -4.78 3.15 -7.77
CA THR A 52 -3.34 3.26 -8.05
C THR A 52 -2.83 4.64 -7.69
N ALA A 53 -1.52 4.78 -7.53
CA ALA A 53 -0.86 6.05 -7.26
C ALA A 53 0.38 6.21 -8.14
N ILE A 54 0.43 7.29 -8.93
CA ILE A 54 1.53 7.61 -9.84
C ILE A 54 1.86 9.09 -9.67
N TYR A 55 3.01 9.40 -9.08
CA TYR A 55 3.49 10.76 -8.85
C TYR A 55 4.87 10.97 -9.45
N GLY A 56 5.14 12.21 -9.91
CA GLY A 56 6.44 12.61 -10.44
C GLY A 56 6.76 12.00 -11.81
N GLN A 57 5.74 11.66 -12.60
CA GLN A 57 5.88 11.07 -13.94
C GLN A 57 6.71 9.78 -13.96
N TYR A 58 6.67 9.01 -12.85
CA TYR A 58 7.47 7.80 -12.71
C TYR A 58 7.03 6.68 -13.65
N ASP A 59 5.71 6.51 -13.82
CA ASP A 59 5.10 5.55 -14.74
C ASP A 59 4.07 6.27 -15.63
N ALA A 60 3.81 5.71 -16.81
CA ALA A 60 2.67 6.09 -17.64
C ALA A 60 1.37 5.57 -17.01
N ILE A 61 0.28 6.31 -17.17
CA ILE A 61 -1.04 5.86 -16.73
C ILE A 61 -1.53 4.77 -17.69
N MET A 62 -1.78 3.58 -17.13
CA MET A 62 -2.29 2.43 -17.88
C MET A 62 -3.79 2.31 -17.65
N GLU A 63 -4.57 2.33 -18.73
CA GLU A 63 -6.01 2.11 -18.64
C GLU A 63 -6.32 0.63 -18.42
N PRO A 64 -7.31 0.30 -17.57
CA PRO A 64 -7.83 -1.05 -17.47
C PRO A 64 -8.42 -1.54 -18.81
N LEU A 65 -8.02 -2.71 -19.26
CA LEU A 65 -8.63 -3.38 -20.41
C LEU A 65 -10.00 -3.99 -20.08
N TYR A 66 -10.26 -4.19 -18.81
CA TYR A 66 -11.56 -4.70 -18.33
C TYR A 66 -12.06 -3.83 -17.17
N LYS A 67 -13.29 -3.34 -17.29
CA LYS A 67 -13.98 -2.58 -16.26
C LYS A 67 -14.96 -3.49 -15.52
N ASP A 68 -14.59 -3.87 -14.30
CA ASP A 68 -15.45 -4.67 -13.43
C ASP A 68 -16.62 -3.82 -12.91
N PRO A 69 -17.88 -4.19 -13.16
CA PRO A 69 -19.04 -3.40 -12.71
C PRO A 69 -19.19 -3.34 -11.19
N LYS A 70 -18.53 -4.22 -10.44
CA LYS A 70 -18.50 -4.20 -8.97
C LYS A 70 -17.44 -3.27 -8.40
N CYS A 71 -16.63 -2.62 -9.25
CA CYS A 71 -15.50 -1.80 -8.84
C CYS A 71 -15.68 -0.33 -9.24
N ASP A 72 -15.17 0.56 -8.42
CA ASP A 72 -14.92 1.95 -8.74
C ASP A 72 -13.42 2.18 -8.85
N TYR A 73 -12.97 2.91 -9.87
CA TYR A 73 -11.57 3.05 -10.23
C TYR A 73 -11.05 4.43 -9.88
N TYR A 74 -10.00 4.50 -9.07
CA TYR A 74 -9.41 5.75 -8.59
C TYR A 74 -7.92 5.83 -8.90
N ILE A 75 -7.47 7.00 -9.31
CA ILE A 75 -6.05 7.29 -9.49
C ILE A 75 -5.66 8.53 -8.70
N PHE A 76 -4.55 8.43 -8.02
CA PHE A 76 -3.91 9.50 -7.27
C PHE A 76 -2.64 9.90 -8.02
N THR A 77 -2.68 11.03 -8.70
CA THR A 77 -1.61 11.45 -9.61
C THR A 77 -1.51 12.95 -9.74
N ASP A 78 -0.33 13.42 -10.09
CA ASP A 78 -0.07 14.80 -10.54
C ASP A 78 -0.14 14.96 -12.07
N GLN A 79 -0.38 13.85 -12.81
CA GLN A 79 -0.55 13.87 -14.26
C GLN A 79 -2.00 14.19 -14.65
N GLU A 80 -2.19 14.67 -15.88
CA GLU A 80 -3.52 14.81 -16.47
C GLU A 80 -4.01 13.46 -17.00
N LEU A 81 -5.33 13.25 -16.94
CA LEU A 81 -5.97 12.04 -17.44
C LEU A 81 -6.52 12.25 -18.86
N PRO A 82 -6.54 11.20 -19.69
CA PRO A 82 -7.35 11.19 -20.90
C PRO A 82 -8.83 11.47 -20.60
N THR A 83 -9.53 12.11 -21.54
CA THR A 83 -10.93 12.50 -21.34
C THR A 83 -11.87 11.31 -21.13
N ASP A 84 -11.52 10.16 -21.73
CA ASP A 84 -12.25 8.89 -21.68
C ASP A 84 -11.69 7.89 -20.66
N SER A 85 -10.81 8.34 -19.77
CA SER A 85 -10.20 7.48 -18.74
C SER A 85 -11.26 6.81 -17.86
N ILE A 86 -11.05 5.53 -17.59
CA ILE A 86 -11.81 4.77 -16.58
C ILE A 86 -11.47 5.25 -15.17
N TRP A 87 -10.24 5.74 -14.98
CA TRP A 87 -9.76 6.24 -13.70
C TRP A 87 -10.41 7.57 -13.33
N LYS A 88 -10.86 7.67 -12.09
CA LYS A 88 -11.32 8.93 -11.49
C LYS A 88 -10.15 9.52 -10.68
N LYS A 89 -9.66 10.70 -11.09
CA LYS A 89 -8.59 11.41 -10.38
C LYS A 89 -9.13 11.94 -9.04
N VAL A 90 -8.39 11.64 -7.98
CA VAL A 90 -8.70 12.09 -6.62
C VAL A 90 -7.52 12.85 -6.03
N GLY A 91 -7.80 14.01 -5.45
CA GLY A 91 -6.83 14.79 -4.69
C GLY A 91 -6.66 14.27 -3.26
N VAL A 92 -5.45 14.40 -2.72
CA VAL A 92 -5.14 14.05 -1.33
C VAL A 92 -4.47 15.23 -0.63
N CYS A 93 -4.96 15.56 0.55
CA CYS A 93 -4.23 16.44 1.46
C CYS A 93 -3.18 15.62 2.20
N PHE A 94 -1.93 15.75 1.80
CA PHE A 94 -0.82 15.01 2.41
C PHE A 94 -0.32 15.66 3.69
N PRO A 95 0.11 14.88 4.69
CA PRO A 95 0.88 15.39 5.81
C PRO A 95 2.15 16.12 5.34
N ALA A 96 2.59 17.11 6.10
CA ALA A 96 3.72 17.99 5.71
C ALA A 96 5.04 17.23 5.44
N ASP A 97 5.24 16.08 6.06
CA ASP A 97 6.39 15.20 5.86
C ASP A 97 6.26 14.28 4.63
N VAL A 98 5.08 14.24 3.98
CA VAL A 98 4.80 13.47 2.75
C VAL A 98 4.91 14.40 1.54
N ASN A 99 6.09 14.89 1.24
CA ASN A 99 6.32 15.98 0.29
C ASN A 99 7.04 15.56 -1.01
N THR A 100 7.47 14.30 -1.14
CA THR A 100 8.10 13.79 -2.37
C THR A 100 7.16 12.86 -3.14
N PRO A 101 7.31 12.72 -4.49
CA PRO A 101 6.53 11.77 -5.28
C PRO A 101 6.53 10.35 -4.70
N LEU A 102 7.70 9.88 -4.28
CA LEU A 102 7.84 8.55 -3.67
C LEU A 102 7.03 8.42 -2.37
N LEU A 103 7.09 9.41 -1.48
CA LEU A 103 6.34 9.39 -0.23
C LEU A 103 4.83 9.49 -0.46
N LYS A 104 4.39 10.30 -1.41
CA LYS A 104 2.98 10.41 -1.81
C LYS A 104 2.44 9.08 -2.32
N ASN A 105 3.19 8.42 -3.23
CA ASN A 105 2.83 7.08 -3.70
C ASN A 105 2.73 6.08 -2.53
N ARG A 106 3.72 6.03 -1.65
CA ARG A 106 3.72 5.14 -0.48
C ARG A 106 2.58 5.44 0.50
N TYR A 107 2.29 6.71 0.73
CA TYR A 107 1.17 7.12 1.59
C TYR A 107 -0.16 6.58 1.05
N VAL A 108 -0.45 6.82 -0.22
CA VAL A 108 -1.68 6.33 -0.86
C VAL A 108 -1.75 4.81 -0.81
N LYS A 109 -0.68 4.10 -1.17
CA LYS A 109 -0.62 2.64 -1.17
C LYS A 109 -0.88 2.04 0.20
N MET A 110 -0.32 2.64 1.25
CA MET A 110 -0.31 2.06 2.60
C MET A 110 -1.45 2.56 3.50
N MET A 111 -2.13 3.63 3.10
CA MET A 111 -3.16 4.30 3.92
C MET A 111 -4.51 4.42 3.18
N PRO A 112 -5.05 3.32 2.60
CA PRO A 112 -6.33 3.37 1.87
C PRO A 112 -7.47 3.91 2.72
N HIS A 113 -7.49 3.64 4.00
CA HIS A 113 -8.52 4.12 4.93
C HIS A 113 -8.48 5.65 5.15
N HIS A 114 -7.39 6.33 4.80
CA HIS A 114 -7.32 7.80 4.81
C HIS A 114 -7.74 8.41 3.47
N VAL A 115 -7.43 7.75 2.36
CA VAL A 115 -7.65 8.31 1.02
C VAL A 115 -8.96 7.86 0.38
N LEU A 116 -9.52 6.74 0.84
CA LEU A 116 -10.80 6.17 0.37
C LEU A 116 -11.63 5.65 1.57
N PRO A 117 -11.92 6.50 2.59
CA PRO A 117 -12.55 6.08 3.85
C PRO A 117 -13.98 5.52 3.68
N GLN A 118 -14.62 5.85 2.57
CA GLN A 118 -15.99 5.41 2.25
C GLN A 118 -16.06 3.95 1.77
N TYR A 119 -14.90 3.32 1.46
CA TYR A 119 -14.87 1.95 0.99
C TYR A 119 -14.44 0.99 2.08
N ARG A 120 -15.22 -0.08 2.25
CA ARG A 120 -14.87 -1.20 3.13
C ARG A 120 -13.79 -2.08 2.54
N TYR A 121 -13.80 -2.23 1.21
CA TYR A 121 -12.87 -3.06 0.46
C TYR A 121 -12.11 -2.24 -0.57
N SER A 122 -10.82 -2.45 -0.64
CA SER A 122 -9.99 -1.79 -1.63
C SER A 122 -8.88 -2.72 -2.16
N ILE A 123 -8.52 -2.51 -3.42
CA ILE A 123 -7.40 -3.19 -4.08
C ILE A 123 -6.43 -2.13 -4.61
N TYR A 124 -5.20 -2.18 -4.17
CA TYR A 124 -4.12 -1.39 -4.74
C TYR A 124 -3.48 -2.13 -5.92
N ILE A 125 -3.30 -1.43 -7.02
CA ILE A 125 -2.61 -1.91 -8.23
C ILE A 125 -1.40 -1.02 -8.45
N ASP A 126 -0.21 -1.60 -8.62
CA ASP A 126 0.98 -0.82 -8.99
C ASP A 126 0.81 -0.22 -10.39
N GLY A 127 1.34 0.99 -10.62
CA GLY A 127 1.09 1.79 -11.84
C GLY A 127 1.55 1.13 -13.14
N ASN A 128 2.44 0.15 -13.07
CA ASN A 128 2.95 -0.62 -14.20
C ASN A 128 2.14 -1.91 -14.50
N LEU A 129 1.01 -2.13 -13.84
CA LEU A 129 0.13 -3.28 -14.04
C LEU A 129 -1.13 -2.88 -14.80
N ILE A 130 -1.61 -3.78 -15.68
CA ILE A 130 -2.83 -3.62 -16.44
C ILE A 130 -3.88 -4.60 -15.95
N ILE A 131 -5.09 -4.11 -15.68
CA ILE A 131 -6.23 -4.93 -15.28
C ILE A 131 -6.85 -5.54 -16.55
N THR A 132 -6.82 -6.87 -16.67
CA THR A 132 -7.28 -7.60 -17.86
C THR A 132 -8.56 -8.42 -17.64
N SER A 133 -9.03 -8.52 -16.38
CA SER A 133 -10.20 -9.34 -16.02
C SER A 133 -10.91 -8.80 -14.79
N ALA A 134 -12.03 -9.44 -14.40
CA ALA A 134 -12.79 -9.08 -13.23
C ALA A 134 -11.96 -9.21 -11.93
N ILE A 135 -11.67 -8.08 -11.31
CA ILE A 135 -10.81 -8.01 -10.11
C ILE A 135 -11.61 -8.31 -8.83
N SER A 136 -12.92 -8.12 -8.82
CA SER A 136 -13.78 -8.42 -7.68
C SER A 136 -13.79 -9.90 -7.27
N GLN A 137 -13.45 -10.80 -8.18
CA GLN A 137 -13.34 -12.23 -7.89
C GLN A 137 -12.30 -12.57 -6.81
N TYR A 138 -11.30 -11.71 -6.59
CA TYR A 138 -10.33 -11.89 -5.52
C TYR A 138 -10.98 -11.85 -4.13
N PHE A 139 -12.10 -11.13 -3.95
CA PHE A 139 -12.81 -11.05 -2.68
C PHE A 139 -13.75 -12.24 -2.43
N VAL A 140 -14.26 -12.89 -3.48
CA VAL A 140 -15.19 -14.03 -3.33
C VAL A 140 -14.53 -15.19 -2.57
N ASN A 141 -13.22 -15.38 -2.76
CA ASN A 141 -12.45 -16.44 -2.14
C ASN A 141 -11.49 -15.96 -1.05
N PHE A 142 -11.52 -14.65 -0.75
CA PHE A 142 -10.58 -14.05 0.18
C PHE A 142 -10.99 -14.28 1.63
N LYS A 143 -10.31 -15.22 2.30
CA LYS A 143 -10.48 -15.48 3.74
C LYS A 143 -9.19 -15.10 4.46
N CYS A 144 -9.14 -13.90 5.01
CA CYS A 144 -7.96 -13.43 5.75
C CYS A 144 -8.35 -12.82 7.09
N LYS A 145 -7.81 -13.38 8.18
CA LYS A 145 -8.06 -12.91 9.56
C LYS A 145 -7.49 -11.51 9.82
N SER A 146 -6.45 -11.10 9.08
CA SER A 146 -5.83 -9.77 9.22
C SER A 146 -6.56 -8.67 8.45
N GLY A 147 -7.50 -9.03 7.57
CA GLY A 147 -8.15 -8.07 6.67
C GLY A 147 -7.26 -7.57 5.52
N ILE A 148 -6.01 -8.05 5.42
CA ILE A 148 -5.05 -7.63 4.40
C ILE A 148 -4.59 -8.86 3.62
N GLY A 149 -4.67 -8.80 2.29
CA GLY A 149 -4.13 -9.80 1.38
C GLY A 149 -3.05 -9.23 0.48
N MET A 150 -2.05 -10.02 0.22
CA MET A 150 -0.97 -9.67 -0.70
C MET A 150 -0.58 -10.90 -1.51
N HIS A 151 -0.14 -10.68 -2.74
CA HIS A 151 0.47 -11.74 -3.51
C HIS A 151 1.81 -12.14 -2.91
N LEU A 152 2.07 -13.44 -2.90
CA LEU A 152 3.41 -13.95 -2.55
C LEU A 152 4.43 -13.42 -3.56
N HIS A 153 5.59 -13.04 -3.06
CA HIS A 153 6.70 -12.66 -3.93
C HIS A 153 7.16 -13.90 -4.75
N PRO A 154 7.35 -13.77 -6.07
CA PRO A 154 7.63 -14.93 -6.92
C PRO A 154 8.94 -15.65 -6.60
N SER A 155 9.90 -14.98 -5.96
CA SER A 155 11.23 -15.54 -5.67
C SER A 155 11.70 -15.36 -4.23
N ASN A 156 11.25 -14.34 -3.49
CA ASN A 156 11.68 -14.11 -2.12
C ASN A 156 10.72 -14.77 -1.13
N THR A 157 11.25 -15.60 -0.23
CA THR A 157 10.47 -16.31 0.79
C THR A 157 10.46 -15.60 2.14
N SER A 158 11.14 -14.47 2.24
CA SER A 158 11.18 -13.66 3.46
C SER A 158 11.47 -12.19 3.18
N ILE A 159 11.06 -11.33 4.12
CA ILE A 159 11.40 -9.90 4.10
C ILE A 159 12.92 -9.66 4.19
N TYR A 160 13.67 -10.59 4.79
CA TYR A 160 15.14 -10.48 4.89
C TYR A 160 15.81 -10.71 3.54
N GLU A 161 15.24 -11.58 2.70
CA GLU A 161 15.69 -11.78 1.31
C GLU A 161 15.37 -10.56 0.47
N GLU A 162 14.21 -9.95 0.66
CA GLU A 162 13.82 -8.70 0.02
C GLU A 162 14.80 -7.57 0.34
N VAL A 163 15.22 -7.44 1.61
CA VAL A 163 16.26 -6.46 2.00
C VAL A 163 17.57 -6.71 1.27
N LYS A 164 18.01 -7.98 1.14
CA LYS A 164 19.22 -8.34 0.40
C LYS A 164 19.09 -8.01 -1.09
N TYR A 165 17.92 -8.30 -1.66
CA TYR A 165 17.62 -8.03 -3.06
C TYR A 165 17.66 -6.53 -3.36
N ASN A 166 16.99 -5.71 -2.53
CA ASN A 166 16.98 -4.26 -2.69
C ASN A 166 18.38 -3.64 -2.50
N LEU A 167 19.20 -4.19 -1.60
CA LEU A 167 20.60 -3.78 -1.43
C LEU A 167 21.42 -4.09 -2.68
N ARG A 168 21.26 -5.28 -3.27
CA ARG A 168 21.94 -5.69 -4.51
C ARG A 168 21.56 -4.81 -5.70
N LEU A 169 20.30 -4.38 -5.77
CA LEU A 169 19.79 -3.47 -6.80
C LEU A 169 20.07 -1.99 -6.52
N HIS A 170 20.89 -1.67 -5.50
CA HIS A 170 21.18 -0.30 -5.08
C HIS A 170 19.95 0.57 -4.78
N LYS A 171 18.79 -0.06 -4.48
CA LYS A 171 17.57 0.65 -4.06
C LYS A 171 17.64 1.16 -2.63
N ILE A 172 18.48 0.54 -1.81
CA ILE A 172 18.79 0.94 -0.43
C ILE A 172 20.28 0.88 -0.19
N THR A 173 20.78 1.64 0.78
CA THR A 173 22.17 1.63 1.23
C THR A 173 22.42 0.50 2.25
N LYS A 174 23.71 0.20 2.52
CA LYS A 174 24.10 -0.77 3.56
C LYS A 174 23.58 -0.37 4.94
N ASP A 175 23.62 0.92 5.26
CA ASP A 175 23.15 1.45 6.55
C ASP A 175 21.64 1.30 6.70
N GLU A 176 20.88 1.59 5.64
CA GLU A 176 19.43 1.37 5.62
C GLU A 176 19.08 -0.10 5.77
N ALA A 177 19.75 -0.99 5.04
CA ALA A 177 19.57 -2.43 5.16
C ALA A 177 19.83 -2.92 6.61
N SER A 178 20.86 -2.39 7.26
CA SER A 178 21.19 -2.71 8.65
C SER A 178 20.11 -2.23 9.61
N ARG A 179 19.62 -1.00 9.45
CA ARG A 179 18.53 -0.44 10.28
C ARG A 179 17.24 -1.22 10.10
N ILE A 180 16.86 -1.55 8.86
CA ILE A 180 15.66 -2.35 8.56
C ILE A 180 15.75 -3.72 9.26
N ARG A 181 16.89 -4.41 9.19
CA ARG A 181 17.09 -5.69 9.87
C ARG A 181 16.94 -5.59 11.39
N VAL A 182 17.46 -4.52 12.00
CA VAL A 182 17.28 -4.27 13.43
C VAL A 182 15.80 -4.13 13.79
N ILE A 183 15.04 -3.37 12.98
CA ILE A 183 13.59 -3.19 13.18
C ILE A 183 12.88 -4.54 13.06
N TYR A 184 13.15 -5.31 11.99
CA TYR A 184 12.51 -6.60 11.77
C TYR A 184 12.81 -7.62 12.88
N ASN A 185 14.04 -7.63 13.38
CA ASN A 185 14.41 -8.47 14.52
C ASN A 185 13.68 -8.06 15.81
N LYS A 186 13.56 -6.75 16.09
CA LYS A 186 12.77 -6.23 17.22
C LYS A 186 11.29 -6.60 17.12
N CYS A 187 10.72 -6.55 15.92
CA CYS A 187 9.35 -6.93 15.65
C CYS A 187 9.13 -8.45 15.58
N LYS A 188 10.17 -9.27 15.79
CA LYS A 188 10.13 -10.73 15.68
C LYS A 188 9.51 -11.22 14.35
N MET A 189 9.83 -10.52 13.26
CA MET A 189 9.31 -10.88 11.94
C MET A 189 9.80 -12.28 11.54
N PRO A 190 8.91 -13.10 10.92
CA PRO A 190 9.26 -14.47 10.55
C PRO A 190 10.41 -14.51 9.55
N ARG A 191 11.24 -15.56 9.65
CA ARG A 191 12.37 -15.80 8.74
C ARG A 191 11.95 -16.40 7.41
N LYS A 192 10.75 -16.99 7.37
CA LYS A 192 10.10 -17.53 6.16
C LYS A 192 8.59 -17.30 6.26
N PHE A 193 7.95 -17.12 5.12
CA PHE A 193 6.49 -17.05 4.98
C PHE A 193 5.94 -18.45 4.72
#